data_752054651a7cae9073bfe91d5539a14d
#
_entry.id   752054651a7cae9073bfe91d5539a14d
#
_cell.length_a   1.000
_cell.length_b   1.000
_cell.length_c   1.000
_cell.angle_alpha   90.00
_cell.angle_beta   90.00
_cell.angle_gamma   90.00
#
_symmetry.space_group_name_H-M   'P 1'
#
loop_
_entity.id
_entity.type
_entity.pdbx_description
1 polymer ?
#
loop_
_entity_poly.entity_id
_entity_poly.type
_entity_poly.pdbx_seq_one_letter_code
_entity_poly.pdbx_strand_id
1 'polypeptide(L)'
;MTDAAAWSQLMVERDGIARAWSNFMADRPLLLTPTWTQLPFEHGFDSATPAGTAATIELIRPAVPANLLGLPSACVPAGRDEGTGLPIGVLITGRRLREDLCLEAAEAIEARLGLATPINPVR
;
A
#
# COMPACT_ATOMS: atom_id res chain seq x y z
N MET A 1 1.19 -4.05 29.09
CA MET A 1 2.36 -4.83 28.60
C MET A 1 1.81 -6.18 28.15
N THR A 2 1.98 -6.56 26.89
CA THR A 2 1.51 -7.85 26.37
C THR A 2 2.40 -8.95 26.93
N ASP A 3 1.83 -9.98 27.55
CA ASP A 3 2.59 -11.13 28.02
C ASP A 3 2.92 -12.12 26.89
N ALA A 4 3.76 -13.11 27.17
CA ALA A 4 4.21 -14.07 26.15
C ALA A 4 3.06 -14.90 25.56
N ALA A 5 2.03 -15.20 26.35
CA ALA A 5 0.88 -15.97 25.90
C ALA A 5 0.02 -15.15 24.93
N ALA A 6 -0.26 -13.89 25.28
CA ALA A 6 -1.00 -12.97 24.41
C ALA A 6 -0.23 -12.70 23.10
N TRP A 7 1.10 -12.55 23.17
CA TRP A 7 1.93 -12.44 21.96
C TRP A 7 1.81 -13.67 21.07
N SER A 8 1.94 -14.87 21.63
CA SER A 8 1.80 -16.11 20.88
C SER A 8 0.43 -16.23 20.21
N GLN A 9 -0.64 -15.83 20.90
CA GLN A 9 -1.99 -15.83 20.33
C GLN A 9 -2.10 -14.87 19.12
N LEU A 10 -1.54 -13.66 19.22
CA LEU A 10 -1.50 -12.72 18.10
C LEU A 10 -0.74 -13.27 16.89
N MET A 11 0.34 -14.02 17.11
CA MET A 11 1.07 -14.66 16.01
C MET A 11 0.25 -15.76 15.33
N VAL A 12 -0.51 -16.54 16.09
CA VAL A 12 -1.44 -17.54 15.52
C VAL A 12 -2.53 -16.88 14.68
N GLU A 13 -3.10 -15.77 15.15
CA GLU A 13 -4.10 -14.99 14.41
C GLU A 13 -3.50 -14.42 13.11
N ARG A 14 -2.33 -13.80 13.19
CA ARG A 14 -1.60 -13.30 12.01
C ARG A 14 -1.35 -14.41 10.98
N ASP A 15 -0.94 -15.58 11.42
CA ASP A 15 -0.71 -16.73 10.53
C ASP A 15 -2.01 -17.26 9.91
N GLY A 16 -3.13 -17.16 10.63
CA GLY A 16 -4.46 -17.42 10.09
C GLY A 16 -4.80 -16.49 8.94
N ILE A 17 -4.58 -15.17 9.12
CA ILE A 17 -4.77 -14.16 8.08
C ILE A 17 -3.83 -14.42 6.90
N ALA A 18 -2.55 -14.74 7.16
CA ALA A 18 -1.58 -15.02 6.11
C ALA A 18 -1.99 -16.21 5.22
N ARG A 19 -2.55 -17.28 5.83
CA ARG A 19 -3.10 -18.42 5.08
C ARG A 19 -4.30 -18.03 4.23
N ALA A 20 -5.23 -17.21 4.78
CA ALA A 20 -6.38 -16.73 4.02
C ALA A 20 -5.95 -15.90 2.81
N TRP A 21 -4.97 -15.01 2.97
CA TRP A 21 -4.37 -14.24 1.87
C TRP A 21 -3.68 -15.14 0.85
N SER A 22 -2.91 -16.12 1.28
CA SER A 22 -2.25 -17.08 0.38
C SER A 22 -3.25 -17.83 -0.48
N ASN A 23 -4.36 -18.26 0.10
CA ASN A 23 -5.44 -18.94 -0.63
C ASN A 23 -6.15 -17.99 -1.61
N PHE A 24 -6.46 -16.77 -1.18
CA PHE A 24 -7.08 -15.75 -2.04
C PHE A 24 -6.21 -15.42 -3.26
N MET A 25 -4.89 -15.35 -3.06
CA MET A 25 -3.95 -15.01 -4.13
C MET A 25 -3.47 -16.24 -4.92
N ALA A 26 -4.01 -17.43 -4.70
CA ALA A 26 -3.57 -18.63 -5.41
C ALA A 26 -3.79 -18.53 -6.91
N ASP A 27 -4.93 -18.01 -7.32
CA ASP A 27 -5.36 -17.75 -8.70
C ASP A 27 -5.39 -16.25 -9.07
N ARG A 28 -4.94 -15.39 -8.17
CA ARG A 28 -4.83 -13.93 -8.33
C ARG A 28 -3.41 -13.51 -7.96
N PRO A 29 -2.47 -13.56 -8.90
CA PRO A 29 -1.05 -13.37 -8.59
C PRO A 29 -0.72 -11.96 -8.09
N LEU A 30 -1.53 -10.96 -8.46
CA LEU A 30 -1.38 -9.56 -8.10
C LEU A 30 -2.72 -8.97 -7.66
N LEU A 31 -2.65 -8.04 -6.73
CA LEU A 31 -3.76 -7.21 -6.29
C LEU A 31 -3.40 -5.74 -6.53
N LEU A 32 -4.28 -5.03 -7.25
CA LEU A 32 -4.15 -3.60 -7.47
C LEU A 32 -5.12 -2.85 -6.55
N THR A 33 -4.59 -1.88 -5.82
CA THR A 33 -5.37 -0.99 -4.94
C THR A 33 -4.86 0.45 -5.08
N PRO A 34 -5.64 1.46 -4.67
CA PRO A 34 -5.04 2.77 -4.44
C PRO A 34 -3.96 2.65 -3.37
N THR A 35 -2.91 3.47 -3.44
CA THR A 35 -1.89 3.54 -2.37
C THR A 35 -2.49 4.15 -1.11
N TRP A 36 -3.29 5.20 -1.28
CA TRP A 36 -4.07 5.88 -0.26
C TRP A 36 -5.52 5.97 -0.71
N THR A 37 -6.46 5.95 0.21
CA THR A 37 -7.89 6.02 -0.10
C THR A 37 -8.38 7.44 -0.42
N GLN A 38 -7.51 8.44 -0.29
CA GLN A 38 -7.74 9.84 -0.62
C GLN A 38 -6.51 10.46 -1.27
N LEU A 39 -6.66 11.65 -1.82
CA LEU A 39 -5.53 12.47 -2.28
C LEU A 39 -4.60 12.83 -1.12
N PRO A 40 -3.34 13.21 -1.39
CA PRO A 40 -2.43 13.70 -0.38
C PRO A 40 -3.07 14.80 0.46
N PHE A 41 -2.93 14.71 1.76
CA PHE A 41 -3.45 15.69 2.72
C PHE A 41 -2.42 16.80 3.01
N GLU A 42 -2.86 17.88 3.65
CA GLU A 42 -2.01 19.01 4.01
C GLU A 42 -0.97 18.63 5.07
N HIS A 43 0.15 19.36 5.09
CA HIS A 43 1.21 19.17 6.07
C HIS A 43 0.68 19.23 7.50
N GLY A 44 1.09 18.26 8.31
CA GLY A 44 0.74 18.17 9.73
C GLY A 44 -0.63 17.57 10.02
N PHE A 45 -1.46 17.25 9.03
CA PHE A 45 -2.76 16.61 9.25
C PHE A 45 -2.64 15.32 10.08
N ASP A 46 -1.63 14.52 9.81
CA ASP A 46 -1.36 13.22 10.43
C ASP A 46 -0.89 13.32 11.88
N SER A 47 -0.32 14.46 12.28
CA SER A 47 0.37 14.64 13.55
C SER A 47 -0.17 15.78 14.43
N ALA A 48 -0.99 16.68 13.88
CA ALA A 48 -1.49 17.84 14.61
C ALA A 48 -2.50 17.48 15.70
N THR A 49 -3.27 16.41 15.53
CA THR A 49 -4.28 15.98 16.50
C THR A 49 -4.41 14.44 16.54
N PRO A 50 -4.84 13.86 17.68
CA PRO A 50 -5.15 12.42 17.75
C PRO A 50 -6.17 11.97 16.72
N ALA A 51 -7.14 12.82 16.38
CA ALA A 51 -8.14 12.53 15.35
C ALA A 51 -7.51 12.46 13.95
N GLY A 52 -6.58 13.37 13.63
CA GLY A 52 -5.82 13.35 12.37
C GLY A 52 -4.97 12.08 12.25
N THR A 53 -4.28 11.69 13.32
CA THR A 53 -3.52 10.43 13.37
C THR A 53 -4.43 9.22 13.12
N ALA A 54 -5.58 9.13 13.78
CA ALA A 54 -6.54 8.04 13.58
C ALA A 54 -7.09 8.02 12.14
N ALA A 55 -7.43 9.18 11.59
CA ALA A 55 -7.87 9.30 10.20
C ALA A 55 -6.79 8.83 9.22
N THR A 56 -5.52 9.17 9.46
CA THR A 56 -4.40 8.73 8.62
C THR A 56 -4.26 7.22 8.58
N ILE A 57 -4.47 6.52 9.71
CA ILE A 57 -4.45 5.05 9.76
C ILE A 57 -5.55 4.46 8.83
N GLU A 58 -6.72 5.09 8.78
CA GLU A 58 -7.77 4.67 7.84
C GLU A 58 -7.39 4.90 6.38
N LEU A 59 -6.67 5.98 6.09
CA LEU A 59 -6.24 6.31 4.73
C LEU A 59 -5.22 5.31 4.17
N ILE A 60 -4.32 4.76 4.99
CA ILE A 60 -3.32 3.78 4.57
C ILE A 60 -3.82 2.33 4.56
N ARG A 61 -5.12 2.12 4.82
CA ARG A 61 -5.72 0.78 4.90
C ARG A 61 -5.32 -0.18 3.76
N PRO A 62 -5.21 0.25 2.48
CA PRO A 62 -4.79 -0.66 1.42
C PRO A 62 -3.39 -1.25 1.60
N ALA A 63 -2.47 -0.51 2.24
CA ALA A 63 -1.09 -0.96 2.47
C ALA A 63 -0.90 -1.81 3.73
N VAL A 64 -1.84 -1.74 4.68
CA VAL A 64 -1.73 -2.42 5.98
C VAL A 64 -1.57 -3.94 5.86
N PRO A 65 -2.33 -4.67 5.02
CA PRO A 65 -2.16 -6.11 4.88
C PRO A 65 -0.75 -6.50 4.40
N ALA A 66 -0.19 -5.77 3.44
CA ALA A 66 1.16 -6.04 2.95
C ALA A 66 2.20 -5.88 4.07
N ASN A 67 2.11 -4.82 4.86
CA ASN A 67 2.99 -4.60 6.02
C ASN A 67 2.84 -5.69 7.08
N LEU A 68 1.61 -6.04 7.46
CA LEU A 68 1.34 -7.04 8.50
C LEU A 68 1.85 -8.43 8.10
N LEU A 69 1.70 -8.78 6.83
CA LEU A 69 1.95 -10.14 6.33
C LEU A 69 3.32 -10.31 5.68
N GLY A 70 4.05 -9.23 5.46
CA GLY A 70 5.33 -9.23 4.74
C GLY A 70 5.15 -9.61 3.27
N LEU A 71 4.15 -9.01 2.61
CA LEU A 71 3.92 -9.19 1.18
C LEU A 71 4.72 -8.15 0.38
N PRO A 72 5.27 -8.52 -0.77
CA PRO A 72 5.92 -7.57 -1.66
C PRO A 72 4.89 -6.61 -2.25
N SER A 73 5.28 -5.35 -2.38
CA SER A 73 4.44 -4.35 -3.05
C SER A 73 5.29 -3.34 -3.80
N ALA A 74 4.79 -2.90 -4.95
CA ALA A 74 5.33 -1.79 -5.72
C ALA A 74 4.27 -0.68 -5.80
N CYS A 75 4.71 0.58 -5.74
CA CYS A 75 3.83 1.73 -5.92
C CYS A 75 4.28 2.52 -7.14
N VAL A 76 3.36 2.80 -8.05
CA VAL A 76 3.63 3.57 -9.25
C VAL A 76 2.63 4.71 -9.41
N PRO A 77 3.04 5.84 -10.03
CA PRO A 77 2.12 6.89 -10.42
C PRO A 77 1.10 6.35 -11.44
N ALA A 78 -0.18 6.55 -11.19
CA ALA A 78 -1.25 6.10 -12.07
C ALA A 78 -2.06 7.25 -12.70
N GLY A 79 -1.84 8.46 -12.24
CA GLY A 79 -2.53 9.65 -12.75
C GLY A 79 -2.30 10.87 -11.90
N ARG A 80 -3.08 11.90 -12.22
CA ARG A 80 -3.20 13.13 -11.42
C ARG A 80 -4.67 13.49 -11.26
N ASP A 81 -5.00 14.01 -10.14
CA ASP A 81 -6.33 14.58 -9.92
C ASP A 81 -6.53 15.83 -10.79
N GLU A 82 -7.61 15.90 -11.55
CA GLU A 82 -7.86 16.99 -12.49
C GLU A 82 -8.08 18.34 -11.79
N GLY A 83 -8.63 18.33 -10.58
CA GLY A 83 -8.94 19.56 -9.84
C GLY A 83 -7.72 20.17 -9.13
N THR A 84 -6.86 19.33 -8.56
CA THR A 84 -5.73 19.76 -7.72
C THR A 84 -4.37 19.56 -8.38
N GLY A 85 -4.28 18.74 -9.41
CA GLY A 85 -3.01 18.32 -10.02
C GLY A 85 -2.18 17.36 -9.17
N LEU A 86 -2.68 16.95 -8.00
CA LEU A 86 -1.98 16.05 -7.10
C LEU A 86 -1.84 14.65 -7.70
N PRO A 87 -0.71 13.96 -7.44
CA PRO A 87 -0.47 12.64 -7.98
C PRO A 87 -1.37 11.58 -7.32
N ILE A 88 -1.80 10.62 -8.12
CA ILE A 88 -2.53 9.43 -7.69
C ILE A 88 -1.62 8.23 -7.91
N GLY A 89 -1.38 7.45 -6.85
CA GLY A 89 -0.58 6.23 -6.90
C GLY A 89 -1.43 4.97 -6.89
N VAL A 90 -0.97 3.93 -7.58
CA VAL A 90 -1.47 2.57 -7.50
C VAL A 90 -0.48 1.69 -6.76
N LEU A 91 -0.98 0.92 -5.81
CA LEU A 91 -0.23 -0.10 -5.08
C LEU A 91 -0.49 -1.47 -5.71
N ILE A 92 0.57 -2.14 -6.08
CA ILE A 92 0.57 -3.49 -6.66
C ILE A 92 1.12 -4.42 -5.62
N THR A 93 0.27 -5.26 -5.04
CA THR A 93 0.69 -6.23 -4.01
C THR A 93 0.73 -7.63 -4.61
N GLY A 94 1.84 -8.32 -4.43
CA GLY A 94 2.09 -9.67 -4.91
C GLY A 94 2.01 -10.73 -3.83
N ARG A 95 2.08 -11.99 -4.25
CA ARG A 95 2.27 -13.13 -3.33
C ARG A 95 3.66 -13.03 -2.68
N ARG A 96 3.76 -13.63 -1.51
CA ARG A 96 5.04 -13.69 -0.79
C ARG A 96 6.16 -14.22 -1.69
N LEU A 97 7.31 -13.56 -1.67
CA LEU A 97 8.50 -13.86 -2.47
C LEU A 97 8.28 -13.75 -4.01
N ARG A 98 7.33 -12.93 -4.43
CA ARG A 98 7.06 -12.66 -5.84
C ARG A 98 7.16 -11.16 -6.14
N GLU A 99 8.25 -10.57 -5.67
CA GLU A 99 8.67 -9.18 -5.96
C GLU A 99 8.80 -8.95 -7.47
N ASP A 100 9.26 -9.97 -8.18
CA ASP A 100 9.40 -9.99 -9.63
C ASP A 100 8.10 -9.56 -10.33
N LEU A 101 6.97 -10.19 -9.97
CA LEU A 101 5.67 -9.87 -10.57
C LEU A 101 5.20 -8.45 -10.25
N CYS A 102 5.49 -7.96 -9.04
CA CYS A 102 5.14 -6.60 -8.67
C CYS A 102 5.91 -5.58 -9.52
N LEU A 103 7.19 -5.83 -9.76
CA LEU A 103 8.05 -4.96 -10.57
C LEU A 103 7.69 -5.02 -12.05
N GLU A 104 7.44 -6.19 -12.61
CA GLU A 104 6.99 -6.36 -14.00
C GLU A 104 5.66 -5.61 -14.25
N ALA A 105 4.72 -5.72 -13.34
CA ALA A 105 3.44 -5.01 -13.45
C ALA A 105 3.62 -3.49 -13.29
N ALA A 106 4.50 -3.06 -12.39
CA ALA A 106 4.84 -1.65 -12.21
C ALA A 106 5.44 -1.06 -13.49
N GLU A 107 6.42 -1.73 -14.08
CA GLU A 107 7.05 -1.34 -15.35
C GLU A 107 6.01 -1.24 -16.48
N ALA A 108 5.11 -2.22 -16.59
CA ALA A 108 4.07 -2.21 -17.60
C ALA A 108 3.10 -1.02 -17.45
N ILE A 109 2.75 -0.64 -16.21
CA ILE A 109 1.90 0.51 -15.92
C ILE A 109 2.64 1.80 -16.27
N GLU A 110 3.88 1.97 -15.84
CA GLU A 110 4.69 3.15 -16.12
C GLU A 110 4.90 3.34 -17.64
N ALA A 111 5.26 2.28 -18.34
CA ALA A 111 5.46 2.32 -19.80
C ALA A 111 4.19 2.73 -20.55
N ARG A 112 3.01 2.30 -20.08
CA ARG A 112 1.73 2.60 -20.73
C ARG A 112 1.23 4.00 -20.44
N LEU A 113 1.42 4.49 -19.23
CA LEU A 113 0.91 5.78 -18.81
C LEU A 113 1.84 6.95 -19.17
N GLY A 114 3.14 6.70 -19.32
CA GLY A 114 4.12 7.71 -19.69
C GLY A 114 4.18 8.91 -18.73
N LEU A 115 3.78 8.72 -17.48
CA LEU A 115 3.74 9.79 -16.49
C LEU A 115 5.17 10.13 -16.05
N ALA A 116 5.64 11.31 -16.48
CA ALA A 116 6.91 11.82 -16.00
C ALA A 116 6.82 12.22 -14.53
N THR A 117 7.68 11.62 -13.71
CA THR A 117 7.93 12.08 -12.33
C THR A 117 9.19 12.93 -12.35
N PRO A 118 9.10 14.27 -12.24
CA PRO A 118 10.29 15.11 -12.22
C PRO A 118 11.11 14.79 -10.96
N ILE A 119 12.36 14.37 -11.17
CA ILE A 119 13.32 14.09 -10.09
C ILE A 119 13.79 15.40 -9.44
N ASN A 120 13.86 16.47 -10.22
CA ASN A 120 14.27 17.77 -9.74
C ASN A 120 13.06 18.62 -9.33
N PRO A 121 13.03 19.18 -8.11
CA PRO A 121 11.98 20.11 -7.72
C PRO A 121 12.03 21.35 -8.64
N VAL A 122 10.90 21.67 -9.23
CA VAL A 122 10.72 22.95 -9.93
C VAL A 122 10.74 24.04 -8.85
N ARG A 123 11.72 24.93 -8.89
CA ARG A 123 11.81 26.10 -7.99
C ARG A 123 10.85 27.19 -8.44
#